data_1c6b78023a3a4dbad2281e762a626d31
#
_entry.id   1c6b78023a3a4dbad2281e762a626d31
#
_cell.length_a   1.000
_cell.length_b   1.000
_cell.length_c   1.000
_cell.angle_alpha   90.00
_cell.angle_beta   90.00
_cell.angle_gamma   90.00
#
_symmetry.space_group_name_H-M   'P 1'
#
loop_
_entity.id
_entity.type
_entity.pdbx_description
1 polymer ?
#
loop_
_entity_poly.entity_id
_entity_poly.type
_entity_poly.pdbx_seq_one_letter_code
_entity_poly.pdbx_strand_id
1 'polypeptide(L)'
;MTQVDVIVIGAGAAGLMCAAQAGYRGRAVTVLDMGKKPGRKILISGGGRCNFTNENASPDNYLCTNPHFVKSCLSRYTQHDFIELVDRHGLAYHHKTLGQLFCDNSAQDXVDILLTECEWAGVNXALRNEVLXVTKTDAGYEVITEQDTYQCESLVVASGGLTMPKLGASPIGYKIAEQFGLTVLPTMAALVPFTLHQHDKDRF
;
A
#
# COMPACT_ATOMS: atom_id res chain seq x y z
N MET A 1 10.97 -13.63 20.23
CA MET A 1 10.20 -12.37 20.38
C MET A 1 11.06 -11.20 19.95
N THR A 2 10.62 -10.47 18.94
CA THR A 2 11.37 -9.38 18.33
C THR A 2 10.75 -8.04 18.73
N GLN A 3 11.57 -7.12 19.24
CA GLN A 3 11.12 -5.78 19.63
C GLN A 3 11.58 -4.73 18.61
N VAL A 4 10.64 -3.90 18.17
CA VAL A 4 10.91 -2.80 17.22
C VAL A 4 10.07 -1.58 17.60
N ASP A 5 10.36 -0.42 16.99
CA ASP A 5 9.54 0.78 17.24
C ASP A 5 8.22 0.70 16.48
N VAL A 6 8.28 0.27 15.21
CA VAL A 6 7.12 0.30 14.31
C VAL A 6 6.96 -1.04 13.58
N ILE A 7 5.75 -1.58 13.62
CA ILE A 7 5.36 -2.68 12.74
C ILE A 7 4.41 -2.11 11.66
N VAL A 8 4.68 -2.43 10.41
CA VAL A 8 3.82 -2.09 9.27
C VAL A 8 3.26 -3.39 8.69
N ILE A 9 1.94 -3.56 8.70
CA ILE A 9 1.28 -4.74 8.12
C ILE A 9 0.95 -4.45 6.66
N GLY A 10 1.67 -5.09 5.75
CA GLY A 10 1.48 -4.99 4.30
C GLY A 10 2.66 -4.34 3.58
N ALA A 11 3.31 -5.10 2.70
CA ALA A 11 4.42 -4.64 1.84
C ALA A 11 3.92 -4.15 0.47
N GLY A 12 2.81 -3.40 0.47
CA GLY A 12 2.31 -2.71 -0.71
C GLY A 12 2.84 -1.28 -0.79
N ALA A 13 2.30 -0.47 -1.71
CA ALA A 13 2.74 0.92 -1.93
C ALA A 13 2.70 1.73 -0.63
N ALA A 14 1.56 1.69 0.07
CA ALA A 14 1.38 2.47 1.30
C ALA A 14 2.33 2.00 2.41
N GLY A 15 2.46 0.69 2.58
CA GLY A 15 3.30 0.13 3.65
C GLY A 15 4.77 0.39 3.43
N LEU A 16 5.27 0.18 2.21
CA LEU A 16 6.69 0.43 1.91
C LEU A 16 7.02 1.92 2.07
N MET A 17 6.16 2.81 1.54
CA MET A 17 6.37 4.25 1.67
C MET A 17 6.36 4.68 3.15
N CYS A 18 5.39 4.18 3.93
CA CYS A 18 5.31 4.48 5.36
C CYS A 18 6.54 3.98 6.11
N ALA A 19 6.98 2.75 5.80
CA ALA A 19 8.13 2.14 6.47
C ALA A 19 9.42 2.93 6.21
N ALA A 20 9.67 3.30 4.94
CA ALA A 20 10.83 4.11 4.60
C ALA A 20 10.81 5.44 5.36
N GLN A 21 9.65 6.11 5.38
CA GLN A 21 9.52 7.39 6.08
C GLN A 21 9.74 7.27 7.59
N ALA A 22 9.29 6.18 8.20
CA ALA A 22 9.53 5.95 9.63
C ALA A 22 11.01 5.64 9.89
N GLY A 23 11.63 4.83 9.02
CA GLY A 23 13.06 4.51 9.13
C GLY A 23 13.93 5.76 9.01
N TYR A 24 13.65 6.64 8.06
CA TYR A 24 14.37 7.91 7.91
C TYR A 24 14.26 8.82 9.14
N ARG A 25 13.23 8.61 9.97
CA ARG A 25 13.08 9.32 11.24
C ARG A 25 13.76 8.59 12.40
N GLY A 26 14.61 7.61 12.09
CA GLY A 26 15.40 6.88 13.09
C GLY A 26 14.64 5.79 13.83
N ARG A 27 13.49 5.34 13.30
CA ARG A 27 12.73 4.28 13.95
C ARG A 27 13.17 2.91 13.44
N ALA A 28 13.23 1.93 14.36
CA ALA A 28 13.43 0.52 14.00
C ALA A 28 12.10 -0.01 13.44
N VAL A 29 12.08 -0.33 12.15
CA VAL A 29 10.83 -0.68 11.45
C VAL A 29 10.90 -2.09 10.87
N THR A 30 9.83 -2.87 11.08
CA THR A 30 9.64 -4.14 10.39
C THR A 30 8.31 -4.12 9.62
N VAL A 31 8.39 -4.49 8.34
CA VAL A 31 7.21 -4.68 7.48
C VAL A 31 6.88 -6.17 7.43
N LEU A 32 5.65 -6.52 7.76
CA LEU A 32 5.16 -7.91 7.72
C LEU A 32 4.22 -8.07 6.52
N ASP A 33 4.44 -9.11 5.71
CA ASP A 33 3.54 -9.41 4.59
C ASP A 33 3.44 -10.93 4.37
N MET A 34 2.21 -11.41 4.19
CA MET A 34 1.95 -12.84 3.94
C MET A 34 2.46 -13.31 2.56
N GLY A 35 2.70 -12.38 1.66
CA GLY A 35 3.10 -12.69 0.29
C GLY A 35 4.57 -13.02 0.13
N LYS A 36 4.86 -13.68 -1.00
CA LYS A 36 6.25 -14.05 -1.36
C LYS A 36 7.05 -12.87 -1.89
N LYS A 37 6.37 -11.83 -2.36
CA LYS A 37 7.00 -10.64 -2.98
C LYS A 37 6.28 -9.39 -2.54
N PRO A 38 7.01 -8.28 -2.34
CA PRO A 38 6.36 -7.00 -2.05
C PRO A 38 5.73 -6.42 -3.31
N GLY A 39 4.85 -5.42 -3.14
CA GLY A 39 4.34 -4.64 -4.24
C GLY A 39 3.43 -5.39 -5.23
N ARG A 40 2.84 -6.51 -4.84
CA ARG A 40 2.09 -7.38 -5.77
C ARG A 40 1.02 -6.64 -6.58
N LYS A 41 0.30 -5.69 -5.98
CA LYS A 41 -0.71 -4.91 -6.71
C LYS A 41 -0.05 -3.84 -7.60
N ILE A 42 1.10 -3.32 -7.22
CA ILE A 42 1.88 -2.40 -8.07
C ILE A 42 2.27 -3.13 -9.37
N LEU A 43 2.78 -4.35 -9.24
CA LEU A 43 3.31 -5.14 -10.37
C LEU A 43 2.29 -5.38 -11.49
N ILE A 44 0.99 -5.39 -11.17
CA ILE A 44 -0.06 -5.58 -12.18
C ILE A 44 -0.74 -4.28 -12.58
N SER A 45 -0.44 -3.19 -11.88
CA SER A 45 -1.09 -1.90 -12.17
C SER A 45 -0.65 -1.36 -13.52
N GLY A 46 -1.53 -0.60 -14.16
CA GLY A 46 -1.24 -0.01 -15.45
C GLY A 46 -0.85 -1.02 -16.54
N GLY A 47 -1.38 -2.25 -16.45
CA GLY A 47 -1.01 -3.30 -17.41
C GLY A 47 0.44 -3.75 -17.28
N GLY A 48 1.00 -3.68 -16.07
CA GLY A 48 2.40 -4.04 -15.81
C GLY A 48 3.39 -2.91 -16.01
N ARG A 49 2.89 -1.69 -16.28
CA ARG A 49 3.73 -0.48 -16.45
C ARG A 49 3.56 0.52 -15.32
N CYS A 50 2.79 0.20 -14.31
CA CYS A 50 2.52 1.02 -13.13
C CYS A 50 2.10 2.46 -13.47
N ASN A 51 0.80 2.73 -13.48
CA ASN A 51 0.31 4.12 -13.46
C ASN A 51 0.61 4.67 -12.06
N PHE A 52 1.79 5.27 -11.88
CA PHE A 52 2.26 5.56 -10.53
C PHE A 52 1.70 6.86 -9.95
N THR A 53 1.29 7.81 -10.81
CA THR A 53 0.58 9.01 -10.34
C THR A 53 -0.13 9.70 -11.51
N ASN A 54 -0.79 10.82 -11.18
CA ASN A 54 -1.44 11.70 -12.15
C ASN A 54 -1.09 13.15 -11.76
N GLU A 55 -0.59 13.92 -12.71
CA GLU A 55 -0.18 15.30 -12.50
C GLU A 55 -1.34 16.19 -12.02
N ASN A 56 -2.57 15.82 -12.38
CA ASN A 56 -3.76 16.59 -12.05
C ASN A 56 -4.46 16.07 -10.78
N ALA A 57 -3.78 15.23 -9.99
CA ALA A 57 -4.38 14.69 -8.77
C ALA A 57 -4.76 15.81 -7.80
N SER A 58 -5.98 15.77 -7.32
CA SER A 58 -6.50 16.77 -6.38
C SER A 58 -7.50 16.10 -5.43
N PRO A 59 -7.87 16.73 -4.31
CA PRO A 59 -8.87 16.13 -3.42
C PRO A 59 -10.20 15.83 -4.10
N ASP A 60 -10.56 16.56 -5.17
CA ASP A 60 -11.82 16.37 -5.87
C ASP A 60 -11.89 15.05 -6.66
N ASN A 61 -10.74 14.39 -6.85
CA ASN A 61 -10.67 13.08 -7.51
C ASN A 61 -11.00 11.92 -6.56
N TYR A 62 -11.19 12.19 -5.27
CA TYR A 62 -11.41 11.17 -4.25
C TYR A 62 -12.86 11.20 -3.77
N LEU A 63 -13.60 10.14 -4.08
CA LEU A 63 -15.02 10.03 -3.72
C LEU A 63 -15.17 9.43 -2.33
N CYS A 64 -15.76 10.18 -1.43
CA CYS A 64 -15.86 9.79 -0.02
C CYS A 64 -17.01 10.58 0.63
N THR A 65 -17.66 9.99 1.63
CA THR A 65 -18.72 10.69 2.40
C THR A 65 -18.16 11.90 3.17
N ASN A 66 -16.86 11.88 3.48
CA ASN A 66 -16.19 13.04 4.07
C ASN A 66 -15.30 13.70 3.00
N PRO A 67 -15.74 14.79 2.35
CA PRO A 67 -14.98 15.41 1.26
C PRO A 67 -13.65 16.04 1.73
N HIS A 68 -13.42 16.12 3.03
CA HIS A 68 -12.18 16.68 3.58
C HIS A 68 -11.16 15.60 3.94
N PHE A 69 -11.53 14.31 3.84
CA PHE A 69 -10.74 13.20 4.35
C PHE A 69 -9.29 13.20 3.81
N VAL A 70 -9.13 13.46 2.50
CA VAL A 70 -7.81 13.38 1.86
C VAL A 70 -7.05 14.71 1.80
N LYS A 71 -7.68 15.84 2.16
CA LYS A 71 -7.08 17.16 1.95
C LYS A 71 -5.75 17.34 2.68
N SER A 72 -5.71 16.95 3.95
CA SER A 72 -4.50 17.12 4.76
C SER A 72 -3.34 16.27 4.23
N CYS A 73 -3.61 15.01 3.87
CA CYS A 73 -2.51 14.15 3.39
C CYS A 73 -2.01 14.61 2.02
N LEU A 74 -2.90 15.00 1.11
CA LEU A 74 -2.50 15.47 -0.24
C LEU A 74 -1.81 16.81 -0.21
N SER A 75 -2.04 17.65 0.82
CA SER A 75 -1.31 18.92 0.96
C SER A 75 0.09 18.74 1.56
N ARG A 76 0.32 17.63 2.29
CA ARG A 76 1.62 17.36 2.92
C ARG A 76 2.53 16.51 2.06
N TYR A 77 1.97 15.73 1.15
CA TYR A 77 2.71 14.92 0.20
C TYR A 77 1.88 14.86 -1.08
N THR A 78 2.35 15.62 -2.05
CA THR A 78 1.64 15.83 -3.30
C THR A 78 2.08 14.81 -4.36
N GLN A 79 1.38 14.79 -5.49
CA GLN A 79 1.82 14.02 -6.64
C GLN A 79 3.20 14.50 -7.15
N HIS A 80 3.50 15.79 -6.99
CA HIS A 80 4.79 16.34 -7.41
C HIS A 80 5.93 15.85 -6.51
N ASP A 81 5.69 15.69 -5.20
CA ASP A 81 6.68 15.12 -4.30
C ASP A 81 7.00 13.67 -4.69
N PHE A 82 5.99 12.93 -5.15
CA PHE A 82 6.22 11.55 -5.60
C PHE A 82 6.95 11.52 -6.95
N ILE A 83 6.63 12.44 -7.86
CA ILE A 83 7.36 12.59 -9.14
C ILE A 83 8.83 12.91 -8.85
N GLU A 84 9.11 13.84 -7.93
CA GLU A 84 10.47 14.18 -7.53
C GLU A 84 11.22 12.96 -6.98
N LEU A 85 10.55 12.12 -6.19
CA LEU A 85 11.13 10.86 -5.73
C LEU A 85 11.53 9.97 -6.91
N VAL A 86 10.62 9.80 -7.86
CA VAL A 86 10.84 8.98 -9.06
C VAL A 86 12.02 9.53 -9.88
N ASP A 87 12.06 10.86 -10.07
CA ASP A 87 13.14 11.54 -10.81
C ASP A 87 14.49 11.36 -10.11
N ARG A 88 14.51 11.45 -8.78
CA ARG A 88 15.73 11.26 -7.98
C ARG A 88 16.34 9.87 -8.18
N HIS A 89 15.50 8.89 -8.43
CA HIS A 89 15.95 7.52 -8.73
C HIS A 89 16.26 7.30 -10.22
N GLY A 90 16.07 8.31 -11.07
CA GLY A 90 16.35 8.22 -12.50
C GLY A 90 15.44 7.29 -13.26
N LEU A 91 14.22 7.05 -12.76
CA LEU A 91 13.27 6.17 -13.44
C LEU A 91 12.75 6.82 -14.72
N ALA A 92 12.84 6.10 -15.84
CA ALA A 92 12.25 6.56 -17.10
C ALA A 92 10.74 6.33 -17.10
N TYR A 93 9.99 7.36 -17.48
CA TYR A 93 8.53 7.29 -17.54
C TYR A 93 7.98 8.20 -18.64
N HIS A 94 6.73 7.99 -18.99
CA HIS A 94 6.07 8.82 -20.02
C HIS A 94 4.68 9.29 -19.56
N HIS A 95 4.25 10.38 -20.16
CA HIS A 95 2.90 10.92 -19.96
C HIS A 95 1.92 10.17 -20.86
N LYS A 96 0.77 9.85 -20.30
CA LYS A 96 -0.35 9.27 -21.03
C LYS A 96 -1.54 10.21 -20.94
N THR A 97 -2.68 9.80 -21.46
CA THR A 97 -3.87 10.66 -21.49
C THR A 97 -4.26 11.17 -20.09
N LEU A 98 -4.74 12.40 -20.05
CA LEU A 98 -5.31 13.03 -18.84
C LEU A 98 -4.33 13.17 -17.67
N GLY A 99 -3.03 13.31 -17.96
CA GLY A 99 -2.03 13.56 -16.93
C GLY A 99 -1.51 12.33 -16.21
N GLN A 100 -1.85 11.15 -16.68
CA GLN A 100 -1.35 9.89 -16.11
C GLN A 100 0.15 9.71 -16.40
N LEU A 101 0.90 9.19 -15.42
CA LEU A 101 2.32 8.88 -15.58
C LEU A 101 2.56 7.39 -15.42
N PHE A 102 3.26 6.79 -16.37
CA PHE A 102 3.53 5.36 -16.45
C PHE A 102 5.03 5.10 -16.57
N CYS A 103 5.53 4.06 -15.89
CA CYS A 103 6.90 3.60 -16.08
C CYS A 103 7.09 3.14 -17.54
N ASP A 104 8.24 3.47 -18.14
CA ASP A 104 8.53 3.09 -19.52
C ASP A 104 8.71 1.58 -19.68
N ASN A 105 9.40 0.95 -18.73
CA ASN A 105 9.78 -0.45 -18.86
C ASN A 105 8.86 -1.38 -18.09
N SER A 106 8.76 -1.21 -16.77
CA SER A 106 8.10 -2.21 -15.93
C SER A 106 7.56 -1.59 -14.64
N ALA A 107 6.45 -2.14 -14.16
CA ALA A 107 5.95 -1.84 -12.82
C ALA A 107 6.94 -2.29 -11.73
N GLN A 108 7.86 -3.20 -12.07
CA GLN A 108 8.91 -3.62 -11.13
C GLN A 108 9.75 -2.43 -10.71
N ASP A 109 10.04 -1.54 -11.65
CA ASP A 109 10.84 -0.34 -11.35
C ASP A 109 10.25 0.51 -10.21
N UNK A 110 8.95 0.62 -9.98
CA UNK A 110 8.40 1.30 -9.01
C UNK A 110 8.51 0.64 -7.78
N VAL A 111 8.45 -0.70 -7.86
CA VAL A 111 8.68 -1.49 -6.63
C VAL A 111 10.13 -1.37 -6.15
N ASP A 112 11.04 -1.42 -7.08
CA ASP A 112 12.47 -1.34 -6.76
C ASP A 112 12.84 0.00 -6.10
N ILE A 113 12.23 1.10 -6.54
CA ILE A 113 12.41 2.41 -5.88
C ILE A 113 11.99 2.31 -4.41
N LEU A 114 10.79 1.80 -4.15
CA LEU A 114 10.28 1.71 -2.78
C LEU A 114 11.14 0.78 -1.90
N LEU A 115 11.65 -0.29 -2.49
CA LEU A 115 12.54 -1.21 -1.78
C LEU A 115 13.90 -0.56 -1.48
N THR A 116 14.43 0.20 -2.43
CA THR A 116 15.68 0.95 -2.24
C THR A 116 15.51 1.98 -1.12
N GLU A 117 14.39 2.71 -1.11
CA GLU A 117 14.11 3.66 -0.02
C GLU A 117 14.02 2.95 1.34
N CYS A 118 13.38 1.77 1.37
CA CYS A 118 13.31 0.97 2.58
C CYS A 118 14.70 0.49 3.04
N GLU A 119 15.53 0.03 2.09
CA GLU A 119 16.90 -0.40 2.37
C GLU A 119 17.74 0.75 2.96
N TRP A 120 17.71 1.92 2.31
CA TRP A 120 18.44 3.10 2.79
C TRP A 120 17.97 3.54 4.18
N ALA A 121 16.68 3.36 4.47
CA ALA A 121 16.08 3.70 5.76
C ALA A 121 16.25 2.60 6.83
N GLY A 122 16.92 1.49 6.51
CA GLY A 122 17.18 0.41 7.46
C GLY A 122 15.95 -0.42 7.83
N VAL A 123 14.95 -0.49 6.94
CA VAL A 123 13.71 -1.23 7.19
C VAL A 123 13.93 -2.74 7.00
N ASN A 124 13.42 -3.52 7.92
CA ASN A 124 13.41 -4.98 7.77
C ASN A 124 12.11 -5.45 7.09
N UNK A 125 11.81 -6.23 5.97
CA UNK A 125 10.83 -6.67 5.33
C UNK A 125 10.71 -8.02 5.63
N ALA A 126 9.86 -8.65 6.43
CA ALA A 126 9.57 -10.06 6.75
C ALA A 126 8.41 -10.57 5.89
N LEU A 127 8.74 -11.11 4.77
CA LEU A 127 7.79 -11.67 3.81
C LEU A 127 7.43 -13.12 4.18
N ARG A 128 6.35 -13.66 3.58
CA ARG A 128 5.80 -14.99 3.87
C ARG A 128 5.49 -15.13 5.35
N ASN A 129 5.02 -14.07 5.95
CA ASN A 129 4.82 -13.99 7.39
C ASN A 129 3.43 -13.42 7.67
N GLU A 130 2.47 -14.32 7.81
CA GLU A 130 1.08 -13.92 8.01
C GLU A 130 0.84 -13.47 9.44
N VAL A 131 0.17 -12.32 9.60
CA VAL A 131 -0.24 -11.80 10.91
C VAL A 131 -1.49 -12.55 11.33
N LEU A 132 -1.43 -13.13 12.49
CA LEU A 132 -2.54 -13.93 13.07
C LEU A 132 -3.33 -13.19 14.12
N UNK A 133 -2.71 -12.21 15.10
CA UNK A 133 -3.27 -11.49 16.03
C UNK A 133 -2.57 -10.27 16.24
N VAL A 134 -3.35 -9.53 16.65
CA VAL A 134 -2.82 -8.24 17.16
C VAL A 134 -3.45 -7.94 18.51
N THR A 135 -2.65 -7.56 19.50
CA THR A 135 -3.13 -7.26 20.87
C THR A 135 -2.56 -5.93 21.32
N LYS A 136 -3.39 -5.08 21.93
CA LYS A 136 -2.94 -3.85 22.59
C LYS A 136 -2.31 -4.22 23.93
N THR A 137 -1.15 -3.64 24.24
CA THR A 137 -0.47 -3.80 25.51
C THR A 137 -0.22 -2.42 26.15
N ASP A 138 0.25 -2.40 27.38
CA ASP A 138 0.59 -1.12 28.05
C ASP A 138 1.73 -0.38 27.32
N ALA A 139 2.63 -1.14 26.66
CA ALA A 139 3.79 -0.59 25.97
C ALA A 139 3.57 -0.34 24.47
N GLY A 140 2.37 -0.66 23.94
CA GLY A 140 2.11 -0.52 22.51
C GLY A 140 1.28 -1.68 21.96
N TYR A 141 1.89 -2.50 21.12
CA TYR A 141 1.17 -3.61 20.49
C TYR A 141 2.03 -4.86 20.44
N GLU A 142 1.36 -6.00 20.59
CA GLU A 142 1.95 -7.31 20.32
C GLU A 142 1.33 -7.84 19.02
N VAL A 143 2.18 -8.29 18.11
CA VAL A 143 1.75 -8.83 16.81
C VAL A 143 2.27 -10.26 16.70
N ILE A 144 1.34 -11.21 16.67
CA ILE A 144 1.66 -12.64 16.56
C ILE A 144 1.54 -13.03 15.09
N THR A 145 2.58 -13.67 14.57
CA THR A 145 2.62 -14.16 13.20
C THR A 145 2.85 -15.66 13.18
N GLU A 146 2.85 -16.26 11.97
CA GLU A 146 3.19 -17.67 11.83
C GLU A 146 4.63 -17.99 12.25
N GLN A 147 5.53 -17.00 12.18
CA GLN A 147 6.97 -17.24 12.36
C GLN A 147 7.52 -16.71 13.69
N ASP A 148 6.97 -15.62 14.22
CA ASP A 148 7.50 -14.99 15.42
C ASP A 148 6.41 -14.15 16.11
N THR A 149 6.72 -13.69 17.31
CA THR A 149 5.94 -12.68 18.03
C THR A 149 6.74 -11.40 18.09
N TYR A 150 6.12 -10.31 17.71
CA TYR A 150 6.73 -8.97 17.68
C TYR A 150 6.08 -8.07 18.72
N GLN A 151 6.88 -7.16 19.28
CA GLN A 151 6.36 -6.06 20.11
C GLN A 151 6.77 -4.73 19.50
N CYS A 152 5.86 -3.77 19.47
CA CYS A 152 6.15 -2.45 18.92
C CYS A 152 5.39 -1.34 19.64
N GLU A 153 5.95 -0.12 19.60
CA GLU A 153 5.27 1.05 20.13
C GLU A 153 4.10 1.46 19.22
N SER A 154 4.31 1.38 17.91
CA SER A 154 3.35 1.83 16.90
C SER A 154 3.05 0.74 15.89
N LEU A 155 1.76 0.60 15.57
CA LEU A 155 1.29 -0.36 14.58
C LEU A 155 0.63 0.39 13.42
N VAL A 156 1.07 0.08 12.20
CA VAL A 156 0.49 0.65 10.98
C VAL A 156 -0.18 -0.47 10.19
N VAL A 157 -1.46 -0.29 9.89
CA VAL A 157 -2.23 -1.24 9.08
C VAL A 157 -2.26 -0.72 7.63
N ALA A 158 -1.46 -1.33 6.76
CA ALA A 158 -1.34 -0.98 5.34
C ALA A 158 -1.63 -2.19 4.45
N SER A 159 -2.50 -3.08 4.92
CA SER A 159 -2.81 -4.37 4.28
C SER A 159 -3.56 -4.24 2.95
N GLY A 160 -4.06 -3.04 2.63
CA GLY A 160 -4.85 -2.82 1.43
C GLY A 160 -6.30 -3.29 1.58
N GLY A 161 -7.04 -3.19 0.50
CA GLY A 161 -8.45 -3.59 0.47
C GLY A 161 -8.66 -4.96 -0.16
N LEU A 162 -9.94 -5.31 -0.37
CA LEU A 162 -10.36 -6.65 -0.79
C LEU A 162 -10.23 -6.91 -2.29
N THR A 163 -9.80 -5.92 -3.07
CA THR A 163 -9.61 -6.08 -4.52
C THR A 163 -8.49 -7.09 -4.81
N MET A 164 -8.67 -7.84 -5.88
CA MET A 164 -7.70 -8.83 -6.37
C MET A 164 -7.41 -9.96 -5.36
N PRO A 165 -8.44 -10.78 -5.05
CA PRO A 165 -8.25 -11.88 -4.08
C PRO A 165 -7.09 -12.83 -4.43
N LYS A 166 -6.85 -13.07 -5.73
CA LYS A 166 -5.76 -13.94 -6.18
C LYS A 166 -4.37 -13.41 -5.81
N LEU A 167 -4.27 -12.12 -5.45
CA LEU A 167 -3.03 -11.50 -5.00
C LEU A 167 -2.96 -11.40 -3.46
N GLY A 168 -3.80 -12.16 -2.75
CA GLY A 168 -3.76 -12.19 -1.30
C GLY A 168 -4.47 -11.03 -0.63
N ALA A 169 -5.54 -10.52 -1.23
CA ALA A 169 -6.38 -9.53 -0.55
C ALA A 169 -6.96 -10.16 0.71
N SER A 170 -6.91 -9.44 1.82
CA SER A 170 -7.30 -9.95 3.13
C SER A 170 -8.14 -8.91 3.87
N PRO A 171 -9.16 -9.34 4.63
CA PRO A 171 -9.94 -8.44 5.46
C PRO A 171 -9.25 -8.07 6.78
N ILE A 172 -8.00 -8.45 6.98
CA ILE A 172 -7.31 -8.27 8.26
C ILE A 172 -7.35 -6.82 8.75
N GLY A 173 -7.20 -5.85 7.85
CA GLY A 173 -7.23 -4.44 8.24
C GLY A 173 -8.58 -4.01 8.81
N TYR A 174 -9.66 -4.51 8.21
CA TYR A 174 -11.01 -4.23 8.71
C TYR A 174 -11.23 -4.89 10.07
N LYS A 175 -10.79 -6.15 10.21
CA LYS A 175 -10.92 -6.89 11.47
C LYS A 175 -10.16 -6.20 12.62
N ILE A 176 -8.95 -5.72 12.33
CA ILE A 176 -8.16 -4.98 13.33
C ILE A 176 -8.90 -3.68 13.71
N ALA A 177 -9.42 -2.95 12.72
CA ALA A 177 -10.17 -1.71 12.99
C ALA A 177 -11.38 -1.99 13.89
N GLU A 178 -12.17 -3.00 13.56
CA GLU A 178 -13.35 -3.40 14.36
C GLU A 178 -12.93 -3.83 15.78
N GLN A 179 -11.86 -4.61 15.88
CA GLN A 179 -11.31 -5.08 17.17
C GLN A 179 -10.97 -3.89 18.09
N PHE A 180 -10.49 -2.80 17.51
CA PHE A 180 -10.15 -1.60 18.28
C PHE A 180 -11.30 -0.59 18.36
N GLY A 181 -12.54 -1.04 18.08
CA GLY A 181 -13.75 -0.24 18.27
C GLY A 181 -14.02 0.79 17.20
N LEU A 182 -13.34 0.71 16.06
CA LEU A 182 -13.61 1.63 14.95
C LEU A 182 -14.75 1.12 14.09
N THR A 183 -15.62 2.04 13.64
CA THR A 183 -16.70 1.69 12.73
C THR A 183 -16.15 1.52 11.32
N VAL A 184 -16.29 0.33 10.78
CA VAL A 184 -15.92 0.04 9.38
C VAL A 184 -17.17 0.19 8.51
N LEU A 185 -17.13 1.14 7.58
CA LEU A 185 -18.25 1.34 6.66
C LEU A 185 -18.30 0.18 5.66
N PRO A 186 -19.51 -0.22 5.23
CA PRO A 186 -19.65 -1.30 4.25
C PRO A 186 -18.83 -1.01 2.99
N THR A 187 -18.05 -2.00 2.55
CA THR A 187 -17.26 -1.86 1.33
C THR A 187 -18.14 -2.05 0.10
N MET A 188 -17.85 -1.28 -0.94
CA MET A 188 -18.55 -1.38 -2.22
C MET A 188 -17.53 -1.41 -3.36
N ALA A 189 -17.87 -2.15 -4.42
CA ALA A 189 -17.01 -2.18 -5.61
C ALA A 189 -17.11 -0.83 -6.34
N ALA A 190 -15.98 -0.18 -6.56
CA ALA A 190 -15.93 1.10 -7.25
C ALA A 190 -15.83 0.92 -8.77
N LEU A 191 -15.20 -0.18 -9.22
CA LEU A 191 -15.07 -0.52 -10.64
C LEU A 191 -15.47 -1.98 -10.81
N VAL A 192 -16.38 -2.23 -11.74
CA VAL A 192 -16.82 -3.59 -12.08
C VAL A 192 -16.81 -3.75 -13.60
N PRO A 193 -16.45 -4.92 -14.12
CA PRO A 193 -16.53 -5.14 -15.56
C PRO A 193 -17.97 -5.29 -16.03
N PHE A 194 -18.24 -4.89 -17.25
CA PHE A 194 -19.50 -5.23 -17.90
C PHE A 194 -19.50 -6.73 -18.21
N THR A 195 -20.65 -7.37 -18.01
CA THR A 195 -20.86 -8.75 -18.46
C THR A 195 -21.76 -8.71 -19.69
N LEU A 196 -21.35 -9.37 -20.75
CA LEU A 196 -22.12 -9.45 -22.00
C LEU A 196 -22.81 -10.81 -22.09
N HIS A 197 -24.03 -10.81 -22.56
CA HIS A 197 -24.72 -12.06 -22.92
C HIS A 197 -24.02 -12.69 -24.13
N GLN A 198 -24.19 -14.01 -24.31
CA GLN A 198 -23.44 -14.71 -25.36
C GLN A 198 -23.68 -14.10 -26.74
N HIS A 199 -24.94 -13.77 -27.08
CA HIS A 199 -25.23 -13.20 -28.40
C HIS A 199 -24.59 -11.82 -28.62
N ASP A 200 -24.29 -11.07 -27.54
CA ASP A 200 -23.61 -9.78 -27.65
C ASP A 200 -22.12 -9.96 -27.88
N LYS A 201 -21.53 -11.01 -27.31
CA LYS A 201 -20.10 -11.31 -27.52
C LYS A 201 -19.78 -11.61 -28.98
N ASP A 202 -20.76 -12.14 -29.71
CA ASP A 202 -20.58 -12.50 -31.11
C ASP A 202 -20.59 -11.26 -32.04
N ARG A 203 -20.89 -10.07 -31.47
CA ARG A 203 -20.94 -8.80 -32.21
C ARG A 203 -19.68 -7.95 -32.05
N PHE A 204 -18.79 -8.32 -31.13
CA PHE A 204 -17.54 -7.63 -30.81
C PHE A 204 -16.36 -8.60 -30.90
#